data_e728be34e7d2c015269be49356dcc7a9
#
_entry.id   e728be34e7d2c015269be49356dcc7a9
#
_cell.length_a   1.000
_cell.length_b   1.000
_cell.length_c   1.000
_cell.angle_alpha   90.00
_cell.angle_beta   90.00
_cell.angle_gamma   90.00
#
_symmetry.space_group_name_H-M   'P 1'
#
loop_
_entity.id
_entity.type
_entity.pdbx_description
1 polymer ?
#
loop_
_entity_poly.entity_id
_entity_poly.type
_entity_poly.pdbx_seq_one_letter_code
_entity_poly.pdbx_strand_id
1 'polypeptide(L)'
;CWSRGLGDVYKRQACGIVFLTIIINAMLLLSVGNMALKNQSMLLLSFLYMLGFILSGIKPLHMLCVGLLAAFLVFAFLILLDVNCDYIALGRALFGSCILGFSISSMLISRERSLFLNNQLAEINEQILRIEASELLHLSQQDALTQISNRRTFDEMFDFFYYRANQEKRPLAVLFIDIDFFKNYNDFYGHQM
;
A
#
# COMPACT_ATOMS: atom_id res chain seq x y z
N CYS A 1 2.37 13.91 13.18
CA CYS A 1 2.44 13.44 14.59
C CYS A 1 1.08 13.11 15.21
N TRP A 2 0.02 13.86 14.87
CA TRP A 2 -1.35 13.67 15.42
C TRP A 2 -2.04 12.39 14.92
N SER A 3 -1.83 12.00 13.69
CA SER A 3 -2.44 10.78 13.12
C SER A 3 -1.91 9.48 13.72
N ARG A 4 -0.66 9.44 14.20
CA ARG A 4 -0.11 8.25 14.89
C ARG A 4 -0.73 8.03 16.26
N GLY A 5 -1.01 9.08 17.02
CA GLY A 5 -1.62 8.98 18.35
C GLY A 5 -3.07 8.49 18.33
N LEU A 6 -3.88 8.95 17.36
CA LEU A 6 -5.26 8.47 17.21
C LEU A 6 -5.31 6.97 16.86
N GLY A 7 -4.45 6.52 15.95
CA GLY A 7 -4.38 5.10 15.59
C GLY A 7 -4.05 4.18 16.76
N ASP A 8 -3.20 4.63 17.68
CA ASP A 8 -2.82 3.85 18.87
C ASP A 8 -3.92 3.81 19.93
N VAL A 9 -4.73 4.86 20.06
CA VAL A 9 -5.91 4.88 20.95
C VAL A 9 -6.97 3.90 20.46
N TYR A 10 -7.30 3.91 19.17
CA TYR A 10 -8.27 2.95 18.59
C TYR A 10 -7.79 1.49 18.73
N LYS A 11 -6.50 1.23 18.58
CA LYS A 11 -5.93 -0.10 18.78
C LYS A 11 -6.06 -0.59 20.23
N ARG A 12 -5.85 0.29 21.21
CA ARG A 12 -6.05 -0.03 22.63
C ARG A 12 -7.51 -0.30 22.95
N GLN A 13 -8.43 0.47 22.36
CA GLN A 13 -9.87 0.28 22.51
C GLN A 13 -10.33 -1.05 21.89
N ALA A 14 -9.85 -1.39 20.69
CA ALA A 14 -10.13 -2.67 20.05
C ALA A 14 -9.67 -3.87 20.90
N CYS A 15 -8.49 -3.77 21.52
CA CYS A 15 -7.99 -4.78 22.46
C CYS A 15 -8.92 -4.93 23.68
N GLY A 16 -9.40 -3.81 24.25
CA GLY A 16 -10.35 -3.79 25.37
C GLY A 16 -11.68 -4.44 25.01
N ILE A 17 -12.21 -4.20 23.81
CA ILE A 17 -13.46 -4.79 23.29
C ILE A 17 -13.30 -6.31 23.16
N VAL A 18 -12.20 -6.79 22.59
CA VAL A 18 -11.91 -8.23 22.48
C VAL A 18 -11.86 -8.89 23.85
N PHE A 19 -11.19 -8.28 24.82
CA PHE A 19 -11.13 -8.76 26.20
C PHE A 19 -12.52 -8.84 26.84
N LEU A 20 -13.32 -7.78 26.68
CA LEU A 20 -14.68 -7.71 27.23
C LEU A 20 -15.60 -8.79 26.62
N THR A 21 -15.51 -9.01 25.33
CA THR A 21 -16.29 -10.06 24.63
C THR A 21 -15.92 -11.45 25.10
N ILE A 22 -14.66 -11.71 25.40
CA ILE A 22 -14.20 -12.99 25.96
C ILE A 22 -14.76 -13.22 27.34
N ILE A 23 -14.71 -12.22 28.22
CA ILE A 23 -15.25 -12.31 29.60
C ILE A 23 -16.77 -12.53 29.56
N ILE A 24 -17.51 -11.80 28.72
CA ILE A 24 -18.96 -11.94 28.56
C ILE A 24 -19.32 -13.35 28.08
N ASN A 25 -18.60 -13.88 27.09
CA ASN A 25 -18.84 -15.24 26.60
C ASN A 25 -18.49 -16.31 27.64
N ALA A 26 -17.44 -16.11 28.43
CA ALA A 26 -17.12 -17.02 29.54
C ALA A 26 -18.24 -17.01 30.60
N MET A 27 -18.81 -15.83 30.92
CA MET A 27 -19.95 -15.73 31.83
C MET A 27 -21.23 -16.38 31.28
N LEU A 28 -21.49 -16.21 29.98
CA LEU A 28 -22.60 -16.90 29.31
C LEU A 28 -22.45 -18.42 29.36
N LEU A 29 -21.26 -18.96 29.18
CA LEU A 29 -20.94 -20.38 29.35
C LEU A 29 -21.26 -20.90 30.75
N LEU A 30 -21.05 -20.09 31.79
CA LEU A 30 -21.39 -20.39 33.17
C LEU A 30 -22.90 -20.45 33.41
N SER A 31 -23.67 -19.58 32.74
CA SER A 31 -25.12 -19.46 32.97
C SER A 31 -25.96 -20.51 32.24
N VAL A 32 -25.41 -21.21 31.24
CA VAL A 32 -26.13 -22.16 30.40
C VAL A 32 -26.06 -23.56 30.98
N GLY A 33 -27.23 -24.14 31.37
CA GLY A 33 -27.35 -25.50 31.87
C GLY A 33 -27.31 -26.60 30.81
N ASN A 34 -27.56 -26.28 29.53
CA ASN A 34 -27.68 -27.26 28.44
C ASN A 34 -26.36 -27.44 27.68
N MET A 35 -25.87 -28.69 27.57
CA MET A 35 -24.59 -29.02 26.90
C MET A 35 -24.57 -28.65 25.40
N ALA A 36 -25.71 -28.80 24.70
CA ALA A 36 -25.80 -28.44 23.29
C ALA A 36 -25.57 -26.90 23.07
N LEU A 37 -26.19 -26.10 23.94
CA LEU A 37 -26.02 -24.65 23.93
C LEU A 37 -24.59 -24.23 24.33
N LYS A 38 -23.94 -24.94 25.26
CA LYS A 38 -22.53 -24.73 25.61
C LYS A 38 -21.61 -24.94 24.40
N ASN A 39 -21.83 -26.02 23.64
CA ASN A 39 -21.02 -26.27 22.45
C ASN A 39 -21.21 -25.21 21.35
N GLN A 40 -22.43 -24.71 21.16
CA GLN A 40 -22.70 -23.59 20.23
C GLN A 40 -22.01 -22.31 20.69
N SER A 41 -22.04 -21.99 21.98
CA SER A 41 -21.36 -20.79 22.52
C SER A 41 -19.84 -20.89 22.40
N MET A 42 -19.25 -22.07 22.48
CA MET A 42 -17.79 -22.26 22.23
C MET A 42 -17.41 -21.97 20.77
N LEU A 43 -18.24 -22.39 19.80
CA LEU A 43 -18.02 -22.06 18.39
C LEU A 43 -18.10 -20.55 18.14
N LEU A 44 -19.08 -19.89 18.73
CA LEU A 44 -19.27 -18.45 18.63
C LEU A 44 -18.11 -17.70 19.26
N LEU A 45 -17.60 -18.18 20.38
CA LEU A 45 -16.41 -17.66 21.05
C LEU A 45 -15.16 -17.75 20.13
N SER A 46 -14.96 -18.90 19.49
CA SER A 46 -13.82 -19.09 18.57
C SER A 46 -13.88 -18.15 17.38
N PHE A 47 -15.08 -17.91 16.84
CA PHE A 47 -15.29 -16.98 15.73
C PHE A 47 -15.03 -15.53 16.15
N LEU A 48 -15.53 -15.10 17.30
CA LEU A 48 -15.28 -13.76 17.85
C LEU A 48 -13.79 -13.52 18.15
N TYR A 49 -13.09 -14.54 18.62
CA TYR A 49 -11.65 -14.50 18.84
C TYR A 49 -10.90 -14.24 17.53
N MET A 50 -11.21 -15.02 16.49
CA MET A 50 -10.62 -14.89 15.17
C MET A 50 -10.91 -13.50 14.55
N LEU A 51 -12.15 -13.02 14.69
CA LEU A 51 -12.56 -11.70 14.21
C LEU A 51 -11.79 -10.59 14.91
N GLY A 52 -11.52 -10.73 16.22
CA GLY A 52 -10.71 -9.80 16.99
C GLY A 52 -9.28 -9.63 16.44
N PHE A 53 -8.66 -10.71 15.98
CA PHE A 53 -7.34 -10.62 15.32
C PHE A 53 -7.39 -9.83 14.02
N ILE A 54 -8.44 -10.01 13.23
CA ILE A 54 -8.57 -9.35 11.92
C ILE A 54 -8.87 -7.87 12.09
N LEU A 55 -9.78 -7.51 13.01
CA LEU A 55 -10.27 -6.15 13.16
C LEU A 55 -9.37 -5.25 14.03
N SER A 56 -8.51 -5.82 14.88
CA SER A 56 -7.71 -5.05 15.84
C SER A 56 -6.70 -4.10 15.20
N GLY A 57 -6.19 -4.41 13.99
CA GLY A 57 -5.14 -3.64 13.32
C GLY A 57 -3.83 -3.53 14.10
N ILE A 58 -3.68 -4.33 15.16
CA ILE A 58 -2.47 -4.41 16.00
C ILE A 58 -1.48 -5.39 15.36
N LYS A 59 -0.18 -5.22 15.66
CA LYS A 59 0.83 -6.17 15.20
C LYS A 59 0.45 -7.60 15.63
N PRO A 60 0.44 -8.58 14.71
CA PRO A 60 -0.08 -9.93 14.99
C PRO A 60 0.56 -10.59 16.21
N LEU A 61 1.86 -10.36 16.42
CA LEU A 61 2.58 -10.93 17.54
C LEU A 61 2.07 -10.42 18.91
N HIS A 62 1.76 -9.12 19.02
CA HIS A 62 1.21 -8.57 20.27
C HIS A 62 -0.19 -9.11 20.53
N MET A 63 -1.01 -9.22 19.46
CA MET A 63 -2.34 -9.83 19.58
C MET A 63 -2.27 -11.29 19.97
N LEU A 64 -1.30 -12.05 19.45
CA LEU A 64 -1.09 -13.44 19.82
C LEU A 64 -0.80 -13.57 21.35
N CYS A 65 0.12 -12.74 21.87
CA CYS A 65 0.45 -12.74 23.29
C CYS A 65 -0.80 -12.43 24.16
N VAL A 66 -1.52 -11.37 23.80
CA VAL A 66 -2.76 -10.98 24.52
C VAL A 66 -3.83 -12.05 24.41
N GLY A 67 -4.03 -12.63 23.24
CA GLY A 67 -4.99 -13.70 23.00
C GLY A 67 -4.67 -14.97 23.79
N LEU A 68 -3.42 -15.41 23.81
CA LEU A 68 -2.98 -16.57 24.58
C LEU A 68 -3.14 -16.35 26.10
N LEU A 69 -2.80 -15.16 26.59
CA LEU A 69 -2.97 -14.80 27.99
C LEU A 69 -4.45 -14.81 28.38
N ALA A 70 -5.31 -14.23 27.54
CA ALA A 70 -6.75 -14.24 27.77
C ALA A 70 -7.33 -15.65 27.72
N ALA A 71 -6.91 -16.48 26.77
CA ALA A 71 -7.33 -17.88 26.67
C ALA A 71 -6.94 -18.65 27.95
N PHE A 72 -5.72 -18.46 28.43
CA PHE A 72 -5.22 -19.09 29.65
C PHE A 72 -6.03 -18.66 30.88
N LEU A 73 -6.31 -17.36 31.01
CA LEU A 73 -7.10 -16.84 32.14
C LEU A 73 -8.53 -17.40 32.15
N VAL A 74 -9.20 -17.44 30.99
CA VAL A 74 -10.54 -18.02 30.87
C VAL A 74 -10.53 -19.51 31.21
N PHE A 75 -9.54 -20.24 30.69
CA PHE A 75 -9.42 -21.68 30.94
C PHE A 75 -9.18 -21.97 32.43
N ALA A 76 -8.25 -21.25 33.07
CA ALA A 76 -7.97 -21.37 34.50
C ALA A 76 -9.19 -21.00 35.36
N PHE A 77 -9.91 -19.95 35.01
CA PHE A 77 -11.11 -19.50 35.72
C PHE A 77 -12.23 -20.56 35.70
N LEU A 78 -12.49 -21.18 34.53
CA LEU A 78 -13.51 -22.21 34.40
C LEU A 78 -13.19 -23.51 35.17
N ILE A 79 -11.88 -23.87 35.23
CA ILE A 79 -11.43 -24.99 36.08
C ILE A 79 -11.60 -24.66 37.56
N LEU A 80 -11.26 -23.45 37.99
CA LEU A 80 -11.37 -23.03 39.38
C LEU A 80 -12.82 -23.04 39.87
N LEU A 81 -13.79 -22.77 39.02
CA LEU A 81 -15.22 -22.76 39.33
C LEU A 81 -15.87 -24.12 39.12
N ASP A 82 -15.10 -25.15 38.79
CA ASP A 82 -15.57 -26.53 38.54
C ASP A 82 -16.78 -26.59 37.55
N VAL A 83 -16.70 -25.77 36.49
CA VAL A 83 -17.77 -25.68 35.47
C VAL A 83 -17.78 -26.96 34.65
N ASN A 84 -18.90 -27.67 34.65
CA ASN A 84 -19.05 -28.87 33.84
C ASN A 84 -19.13 -28.50 32.35
N CYS A 85 -18.00 -28.60 31.64
CA CYS A 85 -17.88 -28.36 30.21
C CYS A 85 -16.85 -29.31 29.58
N ASP A 86 -16.86 -29.42 28.24
CA ASP A 86 -15.84 -30.17 27.52
C ASP A 86 -14.57 -29.28 27.40
N TYR A 87 -13.63 -29.50 28.31
CA TYR A 87 -12.36 -28.73 28.37
C TYR A 87 -11.49 -28.94 27.11
N ILE A 88 -11.62 -30.07 26.41
CA ILE A 88 -10.90 -30.34 25.16
C ILE A 88 -11.48 -29.46 24.04
N ALA A 89 -12.82 -29.41 23.95
CA ALA A 89 -13.49 -28.54 22.98
C ALA A 89 -13.20 -27.06 23.25
N LEU A 90 -13.22 -26.65 24.53
CA LEU A 90 -12.88 -25.30 24.95
C LEU A 90 -11.41 -24.93 24.60
N GLY A 91 -10.46 -25.82 24.86
CA GLY A 91 -9.07 -25.64 24.52
C GLY A 91 -8.89 -25.45 23.00
N ARG A 92 -9.52 -26.30 22.20
CA ARG A 92 -9.50 -26.16 20.73
C ARG A 92 -10.11 -24.83 20.27
N ALA A 93 -11.22 -24.41 20.88
CA ALA A 93 -11.87 -23.13 20.55
C ALA A 93 -11.00 -21.93 20.87
N LEU A 94 -10.33 -21.90 22.01
CA LEU A 94 -9.52 -20.76 22.46
C LEU A 94 -8.14 -20.73 21.78
N PHE A 95 -7.39 -21.81 21.89
CA PHE A 95 -6.00 -21.83 21.36
C PHE A 95 -5.97 -22.01 19.85
N GLY A 96 -6.89 -22.83 19.28
CA GLY A 96 -6.99 -23.00 17.83
C GLY A 96 -7.35 -21.69 17.11
N SER A 97 -8.30 -20.93 17.66
CA SER A 97 -8.68 -19.63 17.08
C SER A 97 -7.58 -18.57 17.20
N CYS A 98 -6.74 -18.60 18.26
CA CYS A 98 -5.56 -17.75 18.37
C CYS A 98 -4.57 -18.02 17.24
N ILE A 99 -4.28 -19.30 16.95
CA ILE A 99 -3.33 -19.69 15.89
C ILE A 99 -3.87 -19.31 14.51
N LEU A 100 -5.14 -19.61 14.25
CA LEU A 100 -5.79 -19.26 12.98
C LEU A 100 -5.87 -17.74 12.79
N GLY A 101 -6.30 -17.01 13.82
CA GLY A 101 -6.39 -15.56 13.80
C GLY A 101 -5.03 -14.88 13.57
N PHE A 102 -3.98 -15.38 14.23
CA PHE A 102 -2.61 -14.93 14.01
C PHE A 102 -2.16 -15.18 12.57
N SER A 103 -2.40 -16.37 12.03
CA SER A 103 -2.01 -16.72 10.67
C SER A 103 -2.69 -15.86 9.63
N ILE A 104 -4.00 -15.64 9.76
CA ILE A 104 -4.77 -14.79 8.85
C ILE A 104 -4.33 -13.32 8.97
N SER A 105 -4.20 -12.79 10.19
CA SER A 105 -3.77 -11.41 10.43
C SER A 105 -2.36 -11.15 9.89
N SER A 106 -1.43 -12.08 10.10
CA SER A 106 -0.05 -11.95 9.58
C SER A 106 -0.02 -11.98 8.04
N MET A 107 -0.85 -12.81 7.42
CA MET A 107 -0.99 -12.88 5.97
C MET A 107 -1.58 -11.58 5.39
N LEU A 108 -2.62 -11.02 6.02
CA LEU A 108 -3.24 -9.75 5.59
C LEU A 108 -2.24 -8.59 5.67
N ILE A 109 -1.53 -8.44 6.78
CA ILE A 109 -0.53 -7.39 6.95
C ILE A 109 0.63 -7.54 5.95
N SER A 110 1.05 -8.76 5.68
CA SER A 110 2.09 -9.02 4.67
C SER A 110 1.61 -8.64 3.27
N ARG A 111 0.36 -8.91 2.93
CA ARG A 111 -0.25 -8.49 1.66
C ARG A 111 -0.35 -6.98 1.54
N GLU A 112 -0.86 -6.29 2.55
CA GLU A 112 -0.94 -4.82 2.57
C GLU A 112 0.43 -4.18 2.38
N ARG A 113 1.45 -4.70 3.07
CA ARG A 113 2.83 -4.23 2.92
C ARG A 113 3.37 -4.45 1.51
N SER A 114 3.12 -5.61 0.93
CA SER A 114 3.54 -5.92 -0.44
C SER A 114 2.85 -5.01 -1.46
N LEU A 115 1.54 -4.79 -1.33
CA LEU A 115 0.80 -3.87 -2.19
C LEU A 115 1.33 -2.44 -2.08
N PHE A 116 1.59 -1.96 -0.87
CA PHE A 116 2.17 -0.64 -0.66
C PHE A 116 3.53 -0.50 -1.35
N LEU A 117 4.43 -1.47 -1.17
CA LEU A 117 5.76 -1.45 -1.79
C LEU A 117 5.67 -1.53 -3.32
N ASN A 118 4.78 -2.36 -3.86
CA ASN A 118 4.58 -2.47 -5.30
C ASN A 118 4.04 -1.16 -5.90
N ASN A 119 3.12 -0.48 -5.21
CA ASN A 119 2.62 0.81 -5.66
C ASN A 119 3.71 1.89 -5.66
N GLN A 120 4.57 1.94 -4.64
CA GLN A 120 5.71 2.85 -4.59
C GLN A 120 6.70 2.56 -5.73
N LEU A 121 6.98 1.29 -5.98
CA LEU A 121 7.87 0.88 -7.07
C LEU A 121 7.29 1.26 -8.44
N ALA A 122 5.99 1.08 -8.65
CA ALA A 122 5.31 1.46 -9.89
C ALA A 122 5.40 2.99 -10.13
N GLU A 123 5.20 3.79 -9.08
CA GLU A 123 5.30 5.25 -9.16
C GLU A 123 6.72 5.71 -9.54
N ILE A 124 7.75 5.11 -8.92
CA ILE A 124 9.15 5.42 -9.24
C ILE A 124 9.47 5.02 -10.69
N ASN A 125 9.03 3.84 -11.13
CA ASN A 125 9.25 3.40 -12.50
C ASN A 125 8.57 4.32 -13.52
N GLU A 126 7.36 4.80 -13.23
CA GLU A 126 6.68 5.77 -14.08
C GLU A 126 7.47 7.08 -14.20
N GLN A 127 8.03 7.57 -13.08
CA GLN A 127 8.87 8.77 -13.09
C GLN A 127 10.13 8.57 -13.94
N ILE A 128 10.81 7.43 -13.81
CA ILE A 128 11.99 7.09 -14.61
C ILE A 128 11.62 7.08 -16.09
N LEU A 129 10.56 6.39 -16.48
CA LEU A 129 10.11 6.33 -17.88
C LEU A 129 9.76 7.72 -18.45
N ARG A 130 9.17 8.61 -17.66
CA ARG A 130 8.90 9.99 -18.07
C ARG A 130 10.19 10.78 -18.32
N ILE A 131 11.21 10.62 -17.47
CA ILE A 131 12.51 11.27 -17.65
C ILE A 131 13.19 10.75 -18.92
N GLU A 132 13.27 9.43 -19.09
CA GLU A 132 13.87 8.82 -20.29
C GLU A 132 13.13 9.25 -21.58
N ALA A 133 11.80 9.28 -21.55
CA ALA A 133 11.02 9.75 -22.70
C ALA A 133 11.29 11.23 -23.02
N SER A 134 11.43 12.09 -22.00
CA SER A 134 11.75 13.50 -22.19
C SER A 134 13.15 13.69 -22.75
N GLU A 135 14.12 12.90 -22.32
CA GLU A 135 15.49 12.92 -22.83
C GLU A 135 15.56 12.48 -24.29
N LEU A 136 14.87 11.38 -24.62
CA LEU A 136 14.77 10.92 -26.02
C LEU A 136 14.09 11.95 -26.92
N LEU A 137 13.06 12.63 -26.45
CA LEU A 137 12.43 13.73 -27.18
C LEU A 137 13.42 14.88 -27.39
N HIS A 138 14.16 15.27 -26.38
CA HIS A 138 15.16 16.33 -26.48
C HIS A 138 16.24 15.98 -27.49
N LEU A 139 16.79 14.77 -27.46
CA LEU A 139 17.76 14.30 -28.45
C LEU A 139 17.16 14.25 -29.86
N SER A 140 15.88 13.91 -30.01
CA SER A 140 15.17 13.90 -31.30
C SER A 140 14.86 15.30 -31.85
N GLN A 141 14.93 16.36 -31.02
CA GLN A 141 14.65 17.74 -31.40
C GLN A 141 15.88 18.52 -31.84
N GLN A 142 17.07 18.00 -31.62
CA GLN A 142 18.34 18.63 -31.96
C GLN A 142 18.99 17.98 -33.18
N ASP A 143 19.76 18.75 -33.89
CA ASP A 143 20.67 18.25 -34.92
C ASP A 143 21.92 17.65 -34.24
N ALA A 144 22.28 16.43 -34.63
CA ALA A 144 23.33 15.64 -33.98
C ALA A 144 24.73 16.29 -34.07
N LEU A 145 24.96 17.11 -35.11
CA LEU A 145 26.25 17.73 -35.36
C LEU A 145 26.37 19.08 -34.64
N THR A 146 25.35 19.92 -34.75
CA THR A 146 25.40 21.32 -34.32
C THR A 146 24.74 21.54 -32.95
N GLN A 147 23.97 20.56 -32.47
CA GLN A 147 23.20 20.61 -31.21
C GLN A 147 22.14 21.72 -31.16
N ILE A 148 21.91 22.43 -32.25
CA ILE A 148 20.77 23.36 -32.40
C ILE A 148 19.49 22.60 -32.77
N SER A 149 18.35 23.27 -32.62
CA SER A 149 17.06 22.69 -33.02
C SER A 149 17.09 22.25 -34.48
N ASN A 150 16.67 21.01 -34.73
CA ASN A 150 16.60 20.48 -36.08
C ASN A 150 15.41 21.07 -36.86
N ARG A 151 15.33 20.78 -38.16
CA ARG A 151 14.28 21.30 -39.05
C ARG A 151 12.89 21.00 -38.56
N ARG A 152 12.65 19.77 -38.03
CA ARG A 152 11.33 19.38 -37.51
C ARG A 152 10.90 20.24 -36.35
N THR A 153 11.80 20.49 -35.40
CA THR A 153 11.55 21.36 -34.25
C THR A 153 11.32 22.81 -34.71
N PHE A 154 12.05 23.27 -35.71
CA PHE A 154 11.82 24.61 -36.30
C PHE A 154 10.38 24.69 -36.86
N ASP A 155 9.96 23.73 -37.67
CA ASP A 155 8.64 23.73 -38.30
C ASP A 155 7.52 23.75 -37.21
N GLU A 156 7.64 22.91 -36.16
CA GLU A 156 6.70 22.88 -35.03
C GLU A 156 6.63 24.22 -34.28
N MET A 157 7.80 24.81 -33.99
CA MET A 157 7.90 26.09 -33.28
C MET A 157 7.41 27.26 -34.13
N PHE A 158 7.69 27.23 -35.44
CA PHE A 158 7.22 28.24 -36.38
C PHE A 158 5.70 28.27 -36.44
N ASP A 159 5.04 27.12 -36.57
CA ASP A 159 3.58 27.03 -36.58
C ASP A 159 2.98 27.57 -35.28
N PHE A 160 3.58 27.24 -34.14
CA PHE A 160 3.14 27.74 -32.84
C PHE A 160 3.28 29.27 -32.74
N PHE A 161 4.44 29.83 -33.09
CA PHE A 161 4.66 31.26 -33.00
C PHE A 161 3.85 32.05 -34.05
N TYR A 162 3.65 31.47 -35.24
CA TYR A 162 2.82 32.07 -36.27
C TYR A 162 1.36 32.17 -35.83
N TYR A 163 0.82 31.08 -35.28
CA TYR A 163 -0.54 31.08 -34.75
C TYR A 163 -0.70 32.09 -33.61
N ARG A 164 0.24 32.13 -32.70
CA ARG A 164 0.24 33.04 -31.56
C ARG A 164 0.35 34.51 -32.00
N ALA A 165 1.26 34.83 -32.91
CA ALA A 165 1.41 36.17 -33.45
C ALA A 165 0.14 36.67 -34.13
N ASN A 166 -0.55 35.77 -34.86
CA ASN A 166 -1.81 36.07 -35.50
C ASN A 166 -2.93 36.36 -34.47
N GLN A 167 -3.01 35.60 -33.41
CA GLN A 167 -3.96 35.81 -32.30
C GLN A 167 -3.71 37.14 -31.57
N GLU A 168 -2.44 37.44 -31.27
CA GLU A 168 -2.04 38.62 -30.53
C GLU A 168 -1.90 39.85 -31.45
N LYS A 169 -2.11 39.69 -32.77
CA LYS A 169 -1.91 40.73 -33.80
C LYS A 169 -0.52 41.38 -33.73
N ARG A 170 0.49 40.57 -33.45
CA ARG A 170 1.90 41.00 -33.39
C ARG A 170 2.66 40.55 -34.63
N PRO A 171 3.64 41.34 -35.10
CA PRO A 171 4.48 40.89 -36.19
C PRO A 171 5.38 39.73 -35.77
N LEU A 172 5.56 38.75 -36.67
CA LEU A 172 6.56 37.69 -36.56
C LEU A 172 7.60 37.91 -37.65
N ALA A 173 8.88 37.90 -37.27
CA ALA A 173 10.00 37.97 -38.21
C ALA A 173 10.73 36.63 -38.25
N VAL A 174 11.09 36.15 -39.41
CA VAL A 174 11.90 34.96 -39.63
C VAL A 174 13.19 35.36 -40.33
N LEU A 175 14.32 34.93 -39.77
CA LEU A 175 15.63 35.18 -40.33
C LEU A 175 16.22 33.87 -40.88
N PHE A 176 16.58 33.88 -42.15
CA PHE A 176 17.32 32.80 -42.80
C PHE A 176 18.78 33.19 -42.93
N ILE A 177 19.65 32.32 -42.45
CA ILE A 177 21.10 32.50 -42.52
C ILE A 177 21.70 31.33 -43.29
N ASP A 178 22.51 31.59 -44.29
CA ASP A 178 23.22 30.57 -45.07
C ASP A 178 24.72 30.94 -45.14
N ILE A 179 25.55 29.93 -45.29
CA ILE A 179 27.02 30.13 -45.41
C ILE A 179 27.41 30.01 -46.90
N ASP A 180 27.89 31.11 -47.42
CA ASP A 180 28.36 31.16 -48.81
C ASP A 180 29.48 30.16 -49.06
N PHE A 181 29.41 29.43 -50.15
CA PHE A 181 30.39 28.42 -50.57
C PHE A 181 30.66 27.30 -49.56
N PHE A 182 29.73 27.01 -48.66
CA PHE A 182 29.89 25.96 -47.65
C PHE A 182 30.24 24.59 -48.25
N LYS A 183 29.68 24.26 -49.37
CA LYS A 183 30.01 23.01 -50.06
C LYS A 183 31.48 22.97 -50.50
N ASN A 184 32.02 24.07 -51.05
CA ASN A 184 33.42 24.14 -51.46
C ASN A 184 34.38 24.04 -50.26
N TYR A 185 33.97 24.59 -49.14
CA TYR A 185 34.71 24.47 -47.88
C TYR A 185 34.78 23.02 -47.43
N ASN A 186 33.66 22.32 -47.40
CA ASN A 186 33.58 20.89 -47.00
C ASN A 186 34.31 19.97 -47.97
N ASP A 187 34.26 20.25 -49.27
CA ASP A 187 34.96 19.47 -50.29
C ASP A 187 36.51 19.60 -50.16
N PHE A 188 36.99 20.75 -49.65
CA PHE A 188 38.40 21.00 -49.46
C PHE A 188 38.96 20.52 -48.12
N TYR A 189 38.19 20.74 -47.01
CA TYR A 189 38.63 20.45 -45.65
C TYR A 189 38.06 19.16 -45.08
N GLY A 190 37.05 18.54 -45.74
CA GLY A 190 36.35 17.36 -45.28
C GLY A 190 35.18 17.69 -44.35
N HIS A 191 34.25 16.73 -44.21
CA HIS A 191 33.02 16.91 -43.43
C HIS A 191 33.21 16.83 -41.89
N GLN A 192 34.44 16.63 -41.41
CA GLN A 192 34.74 16.43 -39.98
C GLN A 192 35.59 17.52 -39.34
N MET A 193 35.73 18.66 -39.99
CA MET A 193 36.42 19.83 -39.40
C MET A 193 35.42 20.86 -38.93
#